data_ed7d6c09bc0faaec498598d207be5928
#
_entry.id   ed7d6c09bc0faaec498598d207be5928
#
_cell.length_a   1.000
_cell.length_b   1.000
_cell.length_c   1.000
_cell.angle_alpha   90.00
_cell.angle_beta   90.00
_cell.angle_gamma   90.00
#
_symmetry.space_group_name_H-M   'P 1'
#
loop_
_entity.id
_entity.type
_entity.pdbx_description
1 polymer ?
#
loop_
_entity_poly.entity_id
_entity_poly.type
_entity_poly.pdbx_seq_one_letter_code
_entity_poly.pdbx_strand_id
1 'polypeptide(L)'
;GGTRRGANMGILRVDHPDILEFIECKSDTTKITNFNISVAITDAFMTAVEADAEYELFHPRSKAVVGKLRAREVWQKIIHGAWATGEPGVFFIDKANHYNPVPHLGAYEATNPCGEQPLLPYDVCNLGSINLGVFVENGSLDWDRLRQTIHLSTHFLENVIDANNYPLPEITDLAQRIRRIGLGVMGWADVLIKLGIPYDSEEAVTLGARVQAFVDNEAKVESERLAVIRGTFAEWEKSIWGPDATCARDAAGNRVRPMRKLRNCNVTTVAPTGTISIIAGCSSGIEPLFAVAFMRNQAGVLMPDVNEDFVAIAKREGWHSEDLMTRIAEAGHINFEEVPEKWQRVFVTANHIKPEWHIRMQAGFQEANDSASSKTCNFAN
;
A
#
# COMPACT_ATOMS: atom_id res chain seq x y z
N GLY A 1 24.31 -14.05 2.36
CA GLY A 1 22.91 -13.73 2.11
C GLY A 1 22.03 -14.95 2.29
N GLY A 2 20.79 -14.70 2.69
CA GLY A 2 19.77 -15.73 2.80
C GLY A 2 19.16 -16.09 1.44
N THR A 3 18.17 -16.95 1.44
CA THR A 3 17.40 -17.35 0.25
C THR A 3 16.56 -16.19 -0.32
N ARG A 4 16.24 -15.17 0.48
CA ARG A 4 15.50 -13.98 0.06
C ARG A 4 16.45 -12.80 -0.14
N ARG A 5 16.41 -12.19 -1.33
CA ARG A 5 17.19 -11.00 -1.68
C ARG A 5 16.64 -9.77 -0.97
N GLY A 6 17.51 -8.92 -0.42
CA GLY A 6 17.12 -7.59 0.05
C GLY A 6 16.73 -6.70 -1.13
N ALA A 7 15.73 -5.85 -0.93
CA ALA A 7 15.31 -4.85 -1.90
C ALA A 7 15.66 -3.45 -1.38
N ASN A 8 16.00 -2.55 -2.31
CA ASN A 8 16.31 -1.16 -2.03
C ASN A 8 15.38 -0.25 -2.84
N MET A 9 15.18 0.98 -2.39
CA MET A 9 14.48 2.03 -3.11
C MET A 9 15.43 3.21 -3.35
N GLY A 10 15.53 3.65 -4.60
CA GLY A 10 16.16 4.91 -4.97
C GLY A 10 15.10 5.91 -5.39
N ILE A 11 15.11 7.10 -4.79
CA ILE A 11 14.18 8.18 -5.18
C ILE A 11 14.99 9.41 -5.54
N LEU A 12 14.66 10.03 -6.68
CA LEU A 12 15.23 11.30 -7.09
C LEU A 12 14.10 12.31 -7.32
N ARG A 13 14.29 13.54 -6.83
CA ARG A 13 13.34 14.62 -7.07
C ARG A 13 13.30 14.98 -8.56
N VAL A 14 12.11 15.24 -9.06
CA VAL A 14 11.89 15.62 -10.46
C VAL A 14 12.64 16.89 -10.87
N ASP A 15 12.92 17.78 -9.92
CA ASP A 15 13.65 19.03 -10.11
C ASP A 15 15.19 18.90 -9.96
N HIS A 16 15.72 17.66 -9.91
CA HIS A 16 17.17 17.40 -9.88
C HIS A 16 17.78 17.51 -11.29
N PRO A 17 19.00 18.04 -11.46
CA PRO A 17 19.66 18.15 -12.76
C PRO A 17 19.79 16.83 -13.53
N ASP A 18 20.05 15.72 -12.84
CA ASP A 18 20.26 14.39 -13.43
C ASP A 18 18.96 13.60 -13.62
N ILE A 19 17.81 14.26 -13.56
CA ILE A 19 16.51 13.56 -13.57
C ILE A 19 16.27 12.74 -14.85
N LEU A 20 16.71 13.20 -15.99
CA LEU A 20 16.54 12.48 -17.26
C LEU A 20 17.34 11.17 -17.27
N GLU A 21 18.60 11.22 -16.81
CA GLU A 21 19.45 10.04 -16.65
C GLU A 21 18.85 9.04 -15.68
N PHE A 22 18.31 9.53 -14.54
CA PHE A 22 17.66 8.71 -13.53
C PHE A 22 16.42 7.99 -14.07
N ILE A 23 15.54 8.68 -14.82
CA ILE A 23 14.34 8.07 -15.41
C ILE A 23 14.72 6.91 -16.34
N GLU A 24 15.82 7.05 -17.07
CA GLU A 24 16.24 6.08 -18.11
C GLU A 24 17.22 5.01 -17.58
N CYS A 25 17.70 5.12 -16.33
CA CYS A 25 18.78 4.27 -15.81
C CYS A 25 18.44 2.77 -15.74
N LYS A 26 17.17 2.41 -15.75
CA LYS A 26 16.68 1.01 -15.76
C LYS A 26 16.03 0.59 -17.08
N SER A 27 16.23 1.32 -18.16
CA SER A 27 15.81 0.88 -19.50
C SER A 27 16.52 -0.41 -19.93
N ASP A 28 17.74 -0.65 -19.43
CA ASP A 28 18.42 -1.94 -19.46
C ASP A 28 18.04 -2.75 -18.19
N THR A 29 17.12 -3.69 -18.36
CA THR A 29 16.58 -4.51 -17.26
C THR A 29 17.59 -5.44 -16.59
N THR A 30 18.80 -5.55 -17.12
CA THR A 30 19.89 -6.34 -16.52
C THR A 30 20.69 -5.55 -15.48
N LYS A 31 20.53 -4.22 -15.43
CA LYS A 31 21.25 -3.32 -14.52
C LYS A 31 20.39 -2.95 -13.31
N ILE A 32 21.04 -2.64 -12.21
CA ILE A 32 20.44 -2.13 -10.96
C ILE A 32 19.23 -2.99 -10.51
N THR A 33 19.32 -4.31 -10.69
CA THR A 33 18.19 -5.26 -10.47
C THR A 33 17.73 -5.40 -9.03
N ASN A 34 18.49 -4.87 -8.05
CA ASN A 34 18.16 -4.90 -6.62
C ASN A 34 17.65 -3.56 -6.07
N PHE A 35 17.44 -2.57 -6.94
CA PHE A 35 16.79 -1.31 -6.60
C PHE A 35 15.48 -1.19 -7.35
N ASN A 36 14.44 -0.79 -6.64
CA ASN A 36 13.29 -0.13 -7.21
C ASN A 36 13.61 1.36 -7.30
N ILE A 37 13.12 2.05 -8.32
CA ILE A 37 13.32 3.48 -8.48
C ILE A 37 12.00 4.22 -8.60
N SER A 38 11.94 5.43 -8.04
CA SER A 38 10.78 6.32 -8.15
C SER A 38 11.21 7.77 -8.31
N VAL A 39 10.44 8.53 -9.08
CA VAL A 39 10.62 9.98 -9.20
C VAL A 39 9.74 10.65 -8.14
N ALA A 40 10.37 11.51 -7.32
CA ALA A 40 9.62 12.35 -6.37
C ALA A 40 9.01 13.53 -7.12
N ILE A 41 7.71 13.48 -7.29
CA ILE A 41 6.89 14.47 -8.02
C ILE A 41 6.47 15.57 -7.06
N THR A 42 6.67 16.84 -7.49
CA THR A 42 6.21 18.03 -6.75
C THR A 42 4.90 18.55 -7.32
N ASP A 43 4.11 19.25 -6.50
CA ASP A 43 2.87 19.93 -6.94
C ASP A 43 3.18 20.97 -8.01
N ALA A 44 4.30 21.70 -7.88
CA ALA A 44 4.77 22.66 -8.88
C ALA A 44 5.05 21.99 -10.24
N PHE A 45 5.67 20.81 -10.25
CA PHE A 45 5.90 20.05 -11.48
C PHE A 45 4.57 19.63 -12.13
N MET A 46 3.61 19.10 -11.35
CA MET A 46 2.30 18.72 -11.90
C MET A 46 1.55 19.90 -12.48
N THR A 47 1.59 21.04 -11.82
CA THR A 47 1.04 22.30 -12.37
C THR A 47 1.70 22.68 -13.70
N ALA A 48 3.02 22.54 -13.82
CA ALA A 48 3.73 22.78 -15.06
C ALA A 48 3.38 21.75 -16.17
N VAL A 49 3.13 20.49 -15.80
CA VAL A 49 2.65 19.44 -16.75
C VAL A 49 1.29 19.81 -17.31
N GLU A 50 0.34 20.23 -16.46
CA GLU A 50 -1.00 20.65 -16.86
C GLU A 50 -0.96 21.86 -17.79
N ALA A 51 -0.15 22.86 -17.43
CA ALA A 51 0.03 24.11 -18.20
C ALA A 51 0.90 23.95 -19.46
N ASP A 52 1.48 22.78 -19.70
CA ASP A 52 2.50 22.53 -20.74
C ASP A 52 3.65 23.55 -20.68
N ALA A 53 4.13 23.82 -19.47
CA ALA A 53 5.16 24.82 -19.18
C ALA A 53 6.53 24.18 -18.90
N GLU A 54 7.55 25.02 -18.83
CA GLU A 54 8.86 24.64 -18.30
C GLU A 54 8.86 24.70 -16.78
N TYR A 55 9.73 23.89 -16.17
CA TYR A 55 10.03 23.95 -14.74
C TYR A 55 11.55 23.99 -14.52
N GLU A 56 11.96 24.51 -13.37
CA GLU A 56 13.36 24.73 -13.03
C GLU A 56 14.00 23.50 -12.39
N LEU A 57 15.28 23.30 -12.70
CA LEU A 57 16.13 22.31 -12.07
C LEU A 57 17.07 22.98 -11.06
N PHE A 58 17.20 22.38 -9.88
CA PHE A 58 17.95 22.96 -8.78
C PHE A 58 19.19 22.13 -8.41
N HIS A 59 20.31 22.78 -8.29
CA HIS A 59 21.51 22.12 -7.76
C HIS A 59 21.26 21.64 -6.31
N PRO A 60 21.51 20.34 -5.98
CA PRO A 60 21.05 19.77 -4.72
C PRO A 60 21.63 20.44 -3.45
N ARG A 61 22.85 20.98 -3.52
CA ARG A 61 23.50 21.65 -2.39
C ARG A 61 23.24 23.16 -2.36
N SER A 62 23.52 23.86 -3.46
CA SER A 62 23.43 25.33 -3.50
C SER A 62 22.03 25.86 -3.69
N LYS A 63 21.07 24.99 -4.10
CA LYS A 63 19.70 25.36 -4.46
C LYS A 63 19.59 26.37 -5.61
N ALA A 64 20.69 26.65 -6.30
CA ALA A 64 20.70 27.52 -7.47
C ALA A 64 19.99 26.84 -8.64
N VAL A 65 19.30 27.61 -9.44
CA VAL A 65 18.71 27.16 -10.72
C VAL A 65 19.87 26.86 -11.68
N VAL A 66 19.91 25.65 -12.22
CA VAL A 66 20.98 25.18 -13.13
C VAL A 66 20.46 24.80 -14.51
N GLY A 67 19.16 24.82 -14.72
CA GLY A 67 18.53 24.50 -16.00
C GLY A 67 17.02 24.55 -15.93
N LYS A 68 16.39 24.31 -17.08
CA LYS A 68 14.93 24.16 -17.24
C LYS A 68 14.62 23.02 -18.18
N LEU A 69 13.50 22.36 -17.96
CA LEU A 69 12.97 21.30 -18.84
C LEU A 69 11.47 21.52 -19.07
N ARG A 70 10.97 21.04 -20.22
CA ARG A 70 9.53 20.96 -20.48
C ARG A 70 8.90 19.89 -19.61
N ALA A 71 8.00 20.28 -18.73
CA ALA A 71 7.43 19.36 -17.73
C ALA A 71 6.69 18.19 -18.40
N ARG A 72 5.92 18.45 -19.46
CA ARG A 72 5.17 17.41 -20.18
C ARG A 72 6.08 16.39 -20.86
N GLU A 73 7.23 16.79 -21.38
CA GLU A 73 8.21 15.87 -21.98
C GLU A 73 8.82 14.93 -20.94
N VAL A 74 9.17 15.46 -19.77
CA VAL A 74 9.68 14.66 -18.65
C VAL A 74 8.61 13.69 -18.14
N TRP A 75 7.37 14.16 -18.02
CA TRP A 75 6.23 13.33 -17.61
C TRP A 75 6.00 12.17 -18.61
N GLN A 76 6.07 12.42 -19.91
CA GLN A 76 5.95 11.37 -20.93
C GLN A 76 7.09 10.34 -20.85
N LYS A 77 8.31 10.76 -20.53
CA LYS A 77 9.42 9.82 -20.30
C LYS A 77 9.19 8.91 -19.10
N ILE A 78 8.66 9.45 -17.99
CA ILE A 78 8.28 8.68 -16.80
C ILE A 78 7.20 7.65 -17.17
N ILE A 79 6.13 8.07 -17.85
CA ILE A 79 5.05 7.18 -18.31
C ILE A 79 5.59 6.09 -19.23
N HIS A 80 6.43 6.46 -20.19
CA HIS A 80 7.01 5.51 -21.14
C HIS A 80 7.91 4.47 -20.44
N GLY A 81 8.76 4.90 -19.52
CA GLY A 81 9.59 4.00 -18.72
C GLY A 81 8.74 3.01 -17.91
N ALA A 82 7.72 3.51 -17.22
CA ALA A 82 6.80 2.68 -16.45
C ALA A 82 6.05 1.66 -17.33
N TRP A 83 5.63 2.07 -18.53
CA TRP A 83 4.99 1.17 -19.50
C TRP A 83 5.96 0.10 -20.02
N ALA A 84 7.19 0.49 -20.35
CA ALA A 84 8.17 -0.41 -20.99
C ALA A 84 8.78 -1.43 -20.04
N THR A 85 9.04 -1.05 -18.77
CA THR A 85 9.80 -1.86 -17.81
C THR A 85 9.15 -1.97 -16.42
N GLY A 86 8.04 -1.26 -16.17
CA GLY A 86 7.41 -1.14 -14.84
C GLY A 86 8.06 -0.08 -13.94
N GLU A 87 9.11 0.61 -14.40
CA GLU A 87 9.84 1.63 -13.64
C GLU A 87 10.22 2.84 -14.52
N PRO A 88 10.34 4.05 -13.94
CA PRO A 88 10.24 4.38 -12.52
C PRO A 88 8.79 4.42 -12.02
N GLY A 89 8.61 4.25 -10.70
CA GLY A 89 7.40 4.65 -10.01
C GLY A 89 7.35 6.16 -9.78
N VAL A 90 6.26 6.65 -9.19
CA VAL A 90 6.12 8.05 -8.77
C VAL A 90 5.79 8.15 -7.29
N PHE A 91 6.36 9.17 -6.64
CA PHE A 91 6.10 9.50 -5.25
C PHE A 91 5.70 10.96 -5.15
N PHE A 92 4.46 11.25 -4.82
CA PHE A 92 3.94 12.62 -4.66
C PHE A 92 4.43 13.21 -3.34
N ILE A 93 5.66 13.72 -3.36
CA ILE A 93 6.43 14.05 -2.18
C ILE A 93 5.81 15.20 -1.36
N ASP A 94 5.21 16.20 -2.01
CA ASP A 94 4.59 17.33 -1.30
C ASP A 94 3.32 16.88 -0.60
N LYS A 95 2.53 15.99 -1.24
CA LYS A 95 1.35 15.38 -0.63
C LYS A 95 1.72 14.51 0.57
N ALA A 96 2.77 13.69 0.46
CA ALA A 96 3.26 12.86 1.56
C ALA A 96 3.76 13.74 2.73
N ASN A 97 4.51 14.79 2.45
CA ASN A 97 5.03 15.71 3.47
C ASN A 97 3.93 16.54 4.12
N HIS A 98 2.82 16.83 3.43
CA HIS A 98 1.66 17.48 4.06
C HIS A 98 1.13 16.66 5.25
N TYR A 99 1.17 15.32 5.15
CA TYR A 99 0.71 14.41 6.21
C TYR A 99 1.84 13.82 7.07
N ASN A 100 3.07 14.33 6.94
CA ASN A 100 4.17 13.92 7.81
C ASN A 100 3.82 14.21 9.27
N PRO A 101 3.77 13.19 10.15
CA PRO A 101 3.33 13.39 11.53
C PRO A 101 4.29 14.24 12.37
N VAL A 102 5.57 14.30 11.98
CA VAL A 102 6.63 14.97 12.76
C VAL A 102 7.51 15.88 11.89
N PRO A 103 6.92 16.86 11.18
CA PRO A 103 7.63 17.66 10.18
C PRO A 103 8.77 18.51 10.76
N HIS A 104 8.78 18.75 12.08
CA HIS A 104 9.86 19.43 12.79
C HIS A 104 11.15 18.60 12.90
N LEU A 105 11.09 17.29 12.65
CA LEU A 105 12.26 16.40 12.60
C LEU A 105 12.87 16.30 11.19
N GLY A 106 12.18 16.75 10.18
CA GLY A 106 12.61 16.72 8.78
C GLY A 106 11.49 16.36 7.83
N ALA A 107 11.81 16.36 6.54
CA ALA A 107 10.89 15.98 5.48
C ALA A 107 11.08 14.51 5.08
N TYR A 108 10.03 13.89 4.58
CA TYR A 108 10.15 12.65 3.83
C TYR A 108 10.94 12.88 2.55
N GLU A 109 11.92 12.02 2.31
CA GLU A 109 12.75 12.08 1.09
C GLU A 109 12.66 10.78 0.29
N ALA A 110 12.26 9.67 0.93
CA ALA A 110 12.17 8.36 0.32
C ALA A 110 11.03 7.53 0.93
N THR A 111 10.79 6.38 0.30
CA THR A 111 9.90 5.32 0.81
C THR A 111 10.66 4.02 0.94
N ASN A 112 10.04 3.00 1.55
CA ASN A 112 10.49 1.62 1.41
C ASN A 112 10.28 1.12 -0.05
N PRO A 113 10.83 -0.05 -0.44
CA PRO A 113 10.77 -0.53 -1.84
C PRO A 113 9.38 -0.70 -2.43
N CYS A 114 8.38 -0.99 -1.61
CA CYS A 114 6.99 -1.18 -2.06
C CYS A 114 6.14 0.10 -2.01
N GLY A 115 6.71 1.21 -1.49
CA GLY A 115 6.10 2.53 -1.52
C GLY A 115 5.06 2.83 -0.45
N GLU A 116 4.71 1.85 0.42
CA GLU A 116 3.67 2.05 1.44
C GLU A 116 4.13 2.84 2.66
N GLN A 117 5.44 3.03 2.85
CA GLN A 117 6.00 3.77 3.98
C GLN A 117 6.88 4.95 3.53
N PRO A 118 6.36 6.18 3.49
CA PRO A 118 7.19 7.37 3.50
C PRO A 118 7.98 7.46 4.81
N LEU A 119 9.27 7.69 4.72
CA LEU A 119 10.20 7.62 5.85
C LEU A 119 11.11 8.85 5.92
N LEU A 120 11.44 9.24 7.14
CA LEU A 120 12.53 10.17 7.44
C LEU A 120 13.88 9.45 7.34
N PRO A 121 15.01 10.19 7.25
CA PRO A 121 16.33 9.59 7.44
C PRO A 121 16.42 8.82 8.77
N TYR A 122 16.93 7.58 8.72
CA TYR A 122 17.02 6.65 9.86
C TYR A 122 15.67 6.17 10.43
N ASP A 123 14.56 6.45 9.76
CA ASP A 123 13.24 5.99 10.18
C ASP A 123 13.02 4.50 9.89
N VAL A 124 12.18 3.87 10.67
CA VAL A 124 11.84 2.46 10.55
C VAL A 124 10.37 2.23 10.90
N CYS A 125 9.79 1.23 10.27
CA CYS A 125 8.43 0.80 10.58
C CYS A 125 8.35 -0.72 10.65
N ASN A 126 7.79 -1.25 11.74
CA ASN A 126 7.38 -2.65 11.80
C ASN A 126 5.93 -2.79 11.35
N LEU A 127 5.65 -3.85 10.59
CA LEU A 127 4.41 -4.05 9.88
C LEU A 127 3.63 -5.25 10.41
N GLY A 128 2.31 -5.15 10.37
CA GLY A 128 1.39 -6.26 10.56
C GLY A 128 0.20 -6.11 9.62
N SER A 129 -0.41 -7.23 9.22
CA SER A 129 -1.58 -7.20 8.33
C SER A 129 -2.63 -8.19 8.79
N ILE A 130 -3.85 -7.72 8.97
CA ILE A 130 -4.99 -8.51 9.42
C ILE A 130 -5.60 -9.21 8.20
N ASN A 131 -5.78 -10.55 8.26
CA ASN A 131 -6.53 -11.28 7.26
C ASN A 131 -8.03 -11.00 7.42
N LEU A 132 -8.56 -10.12 6.59
CA LEU A 132 -9.97 -9.71 6.65
C LEU A 132 -10.93 -10.84 6.30
N GLY A 133 -10.51 -11.79 5.47
CA GLY A 133 -11.37 -12.89 4.98
C GLY A 133 -11.93 -13.79 6.09
N VAL A 134 -11.26 -13.83 7.26
CA VAL A 134 -11.70 -14.63 8.40
C VAL A 134 -12.78 -13.96 9.26
N PHE A 135 -13.10 -12.69 8.97
CA PHE A 135 -14.13 -11.92 9.70
C PHE A 135 -15.47 -11.87 8.96
N VAL A 136 -15.62 -12.55 7.82
CA VAL A 136 -16.91 -12.63 7.12
C VAL A 136 -17.67 -13.85 7.63
N GLU A 137 -18.77 -13.60 8.29
CA GLU A 137 -19.69 -14.63 8.82
C GLU A 137 -21.12 -14.28 8.44
N ASN A 138 -21.90 -15.26 7.99
CA ASN A 138 -23.32 -15.09 7.63
C ASN A 138 -23.60 -13.92 6.66
N GLY A 139 -22.70 -13.67 5.70
CA GLY A 139 -22.85 -12.61 4.70
C GLY A 139 -22.59 -11.19 5.20
N SER A 140 -21.92 -11.04 6.33
CA SER A 140 -21.53 -9.74 6.89
C SER A 140 -20.16 -9.78 7.57
N LEU A 141 -19.52 -8.61 7.72
CA LEU A 141 -18.29 -8.48 8.52
C LEU A 141 -18.62 -8.46 10.00
N ASP A 142 -17.92 -9.26 10.79
CA ASP A 142 -17.92 -9.21 12.25
C ASP A 142 -17.02 -8.04 12.73
N TRP A 143 -17.61 -6.88 12.85
CA TRP A 143 -16.93 -5.66 13.24
C TRP A 143 -16.39 -5.69 14.68
N ASP A 144 -17.04 -6.40 15.60
CA ASP A 144 -16.62 -6.46 17.00
C ASP A 144 -15.38 -7.34 17.16
N ARG A 145 -15.36 -8.50 16.52
CA ARG A 145 -14.19 -9.37 16.49
C ARG A 145 -13.02 -8.69 15.74
N LEU A 146 -13.30 -7.97 14.65
CA LEU A 146 -12.29 -7.19 13.93
C LEU A 146 -11.70 -6.10 14.82
N ARG A 147 -12.53 -5.34 15.58
CA ARG A 147 -12.07 -4.32 16.55
C ARG A 147 -11.12 -4.91 17.57
N GLN A 148 -11.48 -6.02 18.20
CA GLN A 148 -10.62 -6.67 19.20
C GLN A 148 -9.27 -7.07 18.60
N THR A 149 -9.26 -7.59 17.37
CA THR A 149 -8.03 -7.96 16.67
C THR A 149 -7.19 -6.75 16.32
N ILE A 150 -7.79 -5.63 15.90
CA ILE A 150 -7.09 -4.36 15.63
C ILE A 150 -6.39 -3.86 16.88
N HIS A 151 -7.10 -3.82 18.03
CA HIS A 151 -6.51 -3.38 19.30
C HIS A 151 -5.33 -4.27 19.71
N LEU A 152 -5.50 -5.60 19.65
CA LEU A 152 -4.44 -6.54 19.98
C LEU A 152 -3.22 -6.39 19.05
N SER A 153 -3.46 -6.25 17.75
CA SER A 153 -2.40 -6.10 16.75
C SER A 153 -1.65 -4.77 16.90
N THR A 154 -2.36 -3.68 17.18
CA THR A 154 -1.75 -2.37 17.47
C THR A 154 -0.86 -2.44 18.71
N HIS A 155 -1.36 -3.05 19.77
CA HIS A 155 -0.59 -3.26 21.00
C HIS A 155 0.64 -4.14 20.76
N PHE A 156 0.50 -5.21 19.98
CA PHE A 156 1.62 -6.08 19.61
C PHE A 156 2.71 -5.31 18.87
N LEU A 157 2.35 -4.54 17.83
CA LEU A 157 3.30 -3.75 17.05
C LEU A 157 3.99 -2.67 17.89
N GLU A 158 3.27 -2.05 18.82
CA GLU A 158 3.85 -1.10 19.78
C GLU A 158 4.92 -1.78 20.68
N ASN A 159 4.67 -3.00 21.13
CA ASN A 159 5.64 -3.75 21.94
C ASN A 159 6.87 -4.18 21.13
N VAL A 160 6.71 -4.44 19.83
CA VAL A 160 7.83 -4.79 18.93
C VAL A 160 8.87 -3.68 18.87
N ILE A 161 8.47 -2.40 18.96
CA ILE A 161 9.42 -1.27 18.96
C ILE A 161 10.43 -1.39 20.10
N ASP A 162 9.98 -1.77 21.28
CA ASP A 162 10.84 -1.90 22.45
C ASP A 162 11.61 -3.24 22.48
N ALA A 163 11.05 -4.28 21.88
CA ALA A 163 11.68 -5.61 21.83
C ALA A 163 12.72 -5.75 20.72
N ASN A 164 12.75 -4.84 19.75
CA ASN A 164 13.59 -4.95 18.56
C ASN A 164 15.01 -4.44 18.83
N ASN A 165 16.00 -5.13 18.23
CA ASN A 165 17.40 -4.71 18.19
C ASN A 165 17.68 -4.01 16.87
N TYR A 166 17.80 -2.68 16.91
CA TYR A 166 18.11 -1.90 15.72
C TYR A 166 19.61 -1.88 15.45
N PRO A 167 20.03 -1.92 14.16
CA PRO A 167 21.46 -2.04 13.81
C PRO A 167 22.27 -0.76 14.06
N LEU A 168 21.62 0.41 14.16
CA LEU A 168 22.28 1.70 14.35
C LEU A 168 21.63 2.47 15.50
N PRO A 169 22.42 3.20 16.31
CA PRO A 169 21.89 4.03 17.39
C PRO A 169 20.89 5.10 16.94
N GLU A 170 21.12 5.69 15.76
CA GLU A 170 20.24 6.71 15.17
C GLU A 170 18.85 6.15 14.85
N ILE A 171 18.78 4.90 14.38
CA ILE A 171 17.52 4.20 14.15
C ILE A 171 16.81 3.93 15.47
N THR A 172 17.55 3.48 16.49
CA THR A 172 16.99 3.24 17.83
C THR A 172 16.41 4.51 18.43
N ASP A 173 17.17 5.63 18.38
CA ASP A 173 16.71 6.92 18.90
C ASP A 173 15.42 7.36 18.21
N LEU A 174 15.40 7.42 16.88
CA LEU A 174 14.24 7.87 16.16
C LEU A 174 13.03 6.94 16.34
N ALA A 175 13.23 5.62 16.27
CA ALA A 175 12.17 4.64 16.47
C ALA A 175 11.50 4.79 17.84
N GLN A 176 12.26 5.00 18.90
CA GLN A 176 11.72 5.21 20.26
C GLN A 176 11.04 6.57 20.43
N ARG A 177 11.52 7.61 19.75
CA ARG A 177 10.95 8.97 19.86
C ARG A 177 9.61 9.10 19.14
N ILE A 178 9.48 8.53 17.96
CA ILE A 178 8.26 8.69 17.13
C ILE A 178 7.33 7.48 17.17
N ARG A 179 7.83 6.29 17.50
CA ARG A 179 7.08 5.05 17.69
C ARG A 179 6.15 4.72 16.51
N ARG A 180 6.70 4.77 15.29
CA ARG A 180 5.96 4.48 14.05
C ARG A 180 5.64 2.98 13.97
N ILE A 181 4.37 2.65 13.70
CA ILE A 181 3.91 1.31 13.37
C ILE A 181 3.09 1.34 12.07
N GLY A 182 2.92 0.18 11.45
CA GLY A 182 2.17 0.03 10.21
C GLY A 182 1.24 -1.18 10.27
N LEU A 183 0.06 -1.00 10.86
CA LEU A 183 -0.99 -2.01 10.81
C LEU A 183 -1.79 -1.86 9.51
N GLY A 184 -1.89 -2.94 8.76
CA GLY A 184 -2.64 -2.99 7.51
C GLY A 184 -3.56 -4.20 7.43
N VAL A 185 -3.99 -4.48 6.21
CA VAL A 185 -4.94 -5.56 5.91
C VAL A 185 -4.44 -6.42 4.76
N MET A 186 -4.92 -7.66 4.70
CA MET A 186 -4.81 -8.60 3.59
C MET A 186 -6.11 -9.40 3.49
N GLY A 187 -6.30 -10.19 2.44
CA GLY A 187 -7.53 -10.95 2.26
C GLY A 187 -8.73 -10.10 1.81
N TRP A 188 -8.48 -8.96 1.16
CA TRP A 188 -9.56 -8.09 0.70
C TRP A 188 -10.42 -8.74 -0.38
N ALA A 189 -9.81 -9.41 -1.37
CA ALA A 189 -10.55 -10.14 -2.39
C ALA A 189 -11.41 -11.27 -1.78
N ASP A 190 -10.90 -11.95 -0.75
CA ASP A 190 -11.65 -12.99 -0.05
C ASP A 190 -12.90 -12.43 0.66
N VAL A 191 -12.80 -11.23 1.24
CA VAL A 191 -13.97 -10.53 1.80
C VAL A 191 -15.04 -10.31 0.74
N LEU A 192 -14.63 -9.75 -0.40
CA LEU A 192 -15.55 -9.42 -1.49
C LEU A 192 -16.23 -10.68 -2.05
N ILE A 193 -15.48 -11.75 -2.26
CA ILE A 193 -15.99 -13.06 -2.71
C ILE A 193 -17.03 -13.60 -1.73
N LYS A 194 -16.72 -13.63 -0.44
CA LYS A 194 -17.62 -14.14 0.59
C LYS A 194 -18.88 -13.30 0.74
N LEU A 195 -18.82 -12.02 0.43
CA LEU A 195 -19.99 -11.12 0.38
C LEU A 195 -20.72 -11.14 -0.96
N GLY A 196 -20.14 -11.75 -2.00
CA GLY A 196 -20.70 -11.80 -3.35
C GLY A 196 -20.62 -10.45 -4.09
N ILE A 197 -19.59 -9.63 -3.80
CA ILE A 197 -19.38 -8.29 -4.35
C ILE A 197 -18.27 -8.34 -5.39
N PRO A 198 -18.49 -7.89 -6.64
CA PRO A 198 -17.42 -7.77 -7.62
C PRO A 198 -16.37 -6.73 -7.19
N TYR A 199 -15.09 -7.06 -7.38
CA TYR A 199 -13.98 -6.15 -7.04
C TYR A 199 -14.08 -4.80 -7.78
N ASP A 200 -14.44 -4.83 -9.07
CA ASP A 200 -14.58 -3.68 -9.96
C ASP A 200 -15.98 -3.03 -9.85
N SER A 201 -16.38 -2.67 -8.63
CA SER A 201 -17.69 -2.07 -8.34
C SER A 201 -17.58 -0.90 -7.35
N GLU A 202 -18.53 0.03 -7.42
CA GLU A 202 -18.69 1.13 -6.45
C GLU A 202 -18.88 0.60 -5.03
N GLU A 203 -19.64 -0.50 -4.90
CA GLU A 203 -19.91 -1.14 -3.63
C GLU A 203 -18.59 -1.64 -2.98
N ALA A 204 -17.71 -2.27 -3.76
CA ALA A 204 -16.42 -2.75 -3.27
C ALA A 204 -15.52 -1.58 -2.84
N VAL A 205 -15.43 -0.51 -3.62
CA VAL A 205 -14.62 0.69 -3.27
C VAL A 205 -15.16 1.35 -2.01
N THR A 206 -16.47 1.54 -1.92
CA THR A 206 -17.13 2.15 -0.74
C THR A 206 -16.93 1.31 0.53
N LEU A 207 -17.07 -0.01 0.40
CA LEU A 207 -16.83 -0.92 1.52
C LEU A 207 -15.35 -0.90 1.93
N GLY A 208 -14.42 -0.86 0.97
CA GLY A 208 -12.98 -0.76 1.23
C GLY A 208 -12.63 0.49 2.02
N ALA A 209 -13.12 1.65 1.59
CA ALA A 209 -12.95 2.90 2.31
C ALA A 209 -13.50 2.84 3.74
N ARG A 210 -14.69 2.23 3.93
CA ARG A 210 -15.30 2.03 5.25
C ARG A 210 -14.48 1.10 6.15
N VAL A 211 -13.98 -0.01 5.60
CA VAL A 211 -13.13 -0.95 6.34
C VAL A 211 -11.85 -0.28 6.78
N GLN A 212 -11.16 0.43 5.88
CA GLN A 212 -9.92 1.12 6.23
C GLN A 212 -10.13 2.23 7.24
N ALA A 213 -11.20 3.01 7.12
CA ALA A 213 -11.56 4.03 8.12
C ALA A 213 -11.82 3.42 9.49
N PHE A 214 -12.44 2.25 9.55
CA PHE A 214 -12.65 1.51 10.79
C PHE A 214 -11.32 1.01 11.37
N VAL A 215 -10.46 0.40 10.56
CA VAL A 215 -9.13 -0.09 11.00
C VAL A 215 -8.28 1.06 11.53
N ASP A 216 -8.24 2.17 10.82
CA ASP A 216 -7.47 3.36 11.21
C ASP A 216 -7.99 3.97 12.52
N ASN A 217 -9.30 4.15 12.64
CA ASN A 217 -9.87 4.70 13.87
C ASN A 217 -9.63 3.80 15.08
N GLU A 218 -9.88 2.49 14.97
CA GLU A 218 -9.72 1.55 16.08
C GLU A 218 -8.24 1.37 16.46
N ALA A 219 -7.31 1.40 15.50
CA ALA A 219 -5.88 1.41 15.79
C ALA A 219 -5.45 2.66 16.56
N LYS A 220 -6.01 3.83 16.21
CA LYS A 220 -5.77 5.09 16.95
C LYS A 220 -6.40 5.07 18.34
N VAL A 221 -7.60 4.48 18.51
CA VAL A 221 -8.23 4.29 19.84
C VAL A 221 -7.30 3.46 20.76
N GLU A 222 -6.73 2.38 20.25
CA GLU A 222 -5.77 1.59 21.04
C GLU A 222 -4.47 2.37 21.30
N SER A 223 -3.97 3.11 20.33
CA SER A 223 -2.79 3.98 20.52
C SER A 223 -3.05 5.07 21.59
N GLU A 224 -4.26 5.63 21.65
CA GLU A 224 -4.67 6.56 22.72
C GLU A 224 -4.73 5.87 24.08
N ARG A 225 -5.29 4.65 24.14
CA ARG A 225 -5.32 3.85 25.38
C ARG A 225 -3.90 3.56 25.88
N LEU A 226 -2.99 3.21 24.99
CA LEU A 226 -1.58 2.99 25.32
C LEU A 226 -0.89 4.29 25.76
N ALA A 227 -1.23 5.44 25.15
CA ALA A 227 -0.71 6.74 25.57
C ALA A 227 -1.13 7.12 27.00
N VAL A 228 -2.33 6.73 27.45
CA VAL A 228 -2.75 6.93 28.85
C VAL A 228 -1.87 6.13 29.83
N ILE A 229 -1.46 4.93 29.44
CA ILE A 229 -0.71 4.00 30.33
C ILE A 229 0.80 4.27 30.28
N ARG A 230 1.34 4.59 29.07
CA ARG A 230 2.78 4.65 28.78
C ARG A 230 3.28 6.04 28.40
N GLY A 231 2.40 7.03 28.33
CA GLY A 231 2.68 8.37 27.78
C GLY A 231 2.52 8.41 26.26
N THR A 232 2.35 9.60 25.72
CA THR A 232 2.40 9.86 24.26
C THR A 232 3.80 9.57 23.73
N PHE A 233 3.94 9.46 22.37
CA PHE A 233 5.28 9.47 21.78
C PHE A 233 6.00 10.81 22.06
N ALA A 234 7.33 10.79 22.14
CA ALA A 234 8.10 11.92 22.67
C ALA A 234 7.91 13.23 21.90
N GLU A 235 7.71 13.12 20.58
CA GLU A 235 7.55 14.28 19.69
C GLU A 235 6.08 14.73 19.51
N TRP A 236 5.16 14.19 20.33
CA TRP A 236 3.71 14.39 20.15
C TRP A 236 3.30 15.87 20.17
N GLU A 237 3.82 16.69 21.07
CA GLU A 237 3.41 18.09 21.23
C GLU A 237 3.63 18.93 19.95
N LYS A 238 4.72 18.64 19.22
CA LYS A 238 5.08 19.34 17.97
C LYS A 238 4.60 18.61 16.72
N SER A 239 3.93 17.48 16.89
CA SER A 239 3.39 16.69 15.78
C SER A 239 2.12 17.30 15.20
N ILE A 240 1.63 16.74 14.07
CA ILE A 240 0.31 17.12 13.53
C ILE A 240 -0.85 16.73 14.45
N TRP A 241 -0.62 15.81 15.43
CA TRP A 241 -1.59 15.35 16.41
C TRP A 241 -1.57 16.15 17.72
N GLY A 242 -0.62 17.06 17.87
CA GLY A 242 -0.37 17.79 19.10
C GLY A 242 -1.46 18.82 19.47
N PRO A 243 -1.30 19.50 20.62
CA PRO A 243 -2.25 20.52 21.07
C PRO A 243 -2.18 21.77 20.19
N ASP A 244 -3.25 22.55 20.16
CA ASP A 244 -3.39 23.75 19.30
C ASP A 244 -2.26 24.77 19.46
N ALA A 245 -1.68 24.83 20.65
CA ALA A 245 -0.61 25.78 20.96
C ALA A 245 0.72 25.45 20.29
N THR A 246 1.00 24.17 20.03
CA THR A 246 2.34 23.71 19.62
C THR A 246 2.34 22.76 18.40
N CYS A 247 1.16 22.27 17.97
CA CYS A 247 1.07 21.32 16.86
C CYS A 247 1.62 21.89 15.56
N ALA A 248 2.17 21.00 14.73
CA ALA A 248 2.51 21.33 13.37
C ALA A 248 1.26 21.71 12.55
N ARG A 249 1.43 22.68 11.66
CA ARG A 249 0.39 23.22 10.77
C ARG A 249 0.88 23.19 9.33
N ASP A 250 -0.06 23.25 8.38
CA ASP A 250 0.26 23.39 6.98
C ASP A 250 0.79 24.81 6.65
N ALA A 251 1.19 25.01 5.40
CA ALA A 251 1.70 26.32 4.93
C ALA A 251 0.69 27.48 5.05
N ALA A 252 -0.60 27.18 5.13
CA ALA A 252 -1.68 28.15 5.32
C ALA A 252 -2.01 28.39 6.81
N GLY A 253 -1.31 27.70 7.73
CA GLY A 253 -1.51 27.80 9.16
C GLY A 253 -2.65 26.95 9.72
N ASN A 254 -3.23 26.06 8.92
CA ASN A 254 -4.32 25.18 9.34
C ASN A 254 -3.79 23.90 10.02
N ARG A 255 -4.59 23.34 10.90
CA ARG A 255 -4.32 21.99 11.41
C ARG A 255 -4.44 20.97 10.29
N VAL A 256 -3.45 20.05 10.22
CA VAL A 256 -3.46 18.94 9.27
C VAL A 256 -4.38 17.80 9.74
N ARG A 257 -4.39 17.54 11.05
CA ARG A 257 -5.20 16.50 11.70
C ARG A 257 -5.83 17.01 13.00
N PRO A 258 -6.99 16.50 13.41
CA PRO A 258 -7.54 16.79 14.73
C PRO A 258 -6.59 16.31 15.84
N MET A 259 -6.59 17.00 16.99
CA MET A 259 -5.77 16.59 18.13
C MET A 259 -6.15 15.17 18.61
N ARG A 260 -5.16 14.30 18.74
CA ARG A 260 -5.30 12.98 19.38
C ARG A 260 -4.06 12.68 20.23
N LYS A 261 -4.25 12.21 21.45
CA LYS A 261 -3.14 11.84 22.35
C LYS A 261 -2.66 10.42 22.04
N LEU A 262 -1.80 10.29 21.03
CA LEU A 262 -1.35 9.01 20.51
C LEU A 262 -0.03 8.54 21.16
N ARG A 263 0.13 7.24 21.29
CA ARG A 263 1.39 6.57 21.62
C ARG A 263 2.30 6.43 20.41
N ASN A 264 1.75 6.43 19.21
CA ASN A 264 2.43 6.19 17.93
C ASN A 264 2.20 7.38 16.99
N CYS A 265 3.23 7.82 16.27
CA CYS A 265 3.08 8.95 15.33
C CYS A 265 2.22 8.62 14.11
N ASN A 266 2.31 7.37 13.62
CA ASN A 266 1.45 6.75 12.61
C ASN A 266 1.10 5.35 13.06
N VAL A 267 -0.08 4.85 12.68
CA VAL A 267 -0.56 3.53 13.08
C VAL A 267 -0.89 2.63 11.89
N THR A 268 -1.30 3.17 10.74
CA THR A 268 -1.80 2.38 9.61
C THR A 268 -1.01 2.54 8.32
N THR A 269 -0.94 1.43 7.57
CA THR A 269 -0.40 1.34 6.21
C THR A 269 -1.01 0.15 5.50
N VAL A 270 -0.97 0.13 4.17
CA VAL A 270 -1.36 -1.06 3.39
C VAL A 270 -0.14 -1.64 2.69
N ALA A 271 0.42 -2.71 3.26
CA ALA A 271 1.57 -3.41 2.71
C ALA A 271 1.15 -4.44 1.63
N PRO A 272 2.06 -4.88 0.74
CA PRO A 272 1.76 -5.87 -0.30
C PRO A 272 1.37 -7.24 0.25
N THR A 273 1.94 -7.65 1.38
CA THR A 273 1.69 -8.94 2.07
C THR A 273 1.96 -10.21 1.25
N GLY A 274 2.80 -10.14 0.21
CA GLY A 274 2.98 -11.24 -0.76
C GLY A 274 3.30 -12.59 -0.12
N THR A 275 4.21 -12.65 0.86
CA THR A 275 4.59 -13.90 1.53
C THR A 275 3.63 -14.28 2.66
N ILE A 276 3.23 -13.31 3.50
CA ILE A 276 2.40 -13.60 4.67
C ILE A 276 0.97 -13.98 4.28
N SER A 277 0.46 -13.48 3.16
CA SER A 277 -0.85 -13.88 2.64
C SER A 277 -0.86 -15.35 2.19
N ILE A 278 0.24 -15.84 1.58
CA ILE A 278 0.40 -17.27 1.23
C ILE A 278 0.39 -18.10 2.51
N ILE A 279 1.12 -17.70 3.55
CA ILE A 279 1.15 -18.42 4.84
C ILE A 279 -0.24 -18.44 5.48
N ALA A 280 -1.00 -17.34 5.37
CA ALA A 280 -2.33 -17.19 5.93
C ALA A 280 -3.45 -17.79 5.05
N GLY A 281 -3.14 -18.27 3.85
CA GLY A 281 -4.12 -18.82 2.90
C GLY A 281 -5.16 -17.79 2.44
N CYS A 282 -4.73 -16.56 2.13
CA CYS A 282 -5.63 -15.49 1.68
C CYS A 282 -5.03 -14.66 0.55
N SER A 283 -5.82 -13.78 -0.04
CA SER A 283 -5.37 -12.83 -1.06
C SER A 283 -4.43 -11.76 -0.47
N SER A 284 -3.49 -11.27 -1.30
CA SER A 284 -2.50 -10.29 -0.88
C SER A 284 -3.09 -8.89 -0.73
N GLY A 285 -2.87 -8.25 0.42
CA GLY A 285 -3.23 -6.86 0.67
C GLY A 285 -4.65 -6.53 0.24
N ILE A 286 -4.75 -5.50 -0.58
CA ILE A 286 -6.01 -5.05 -1.21
C ILE A 286 -6.09 -5.42 -2.70
N GLU A 287 -5.24 -6.38 -3.13
CA GLU A 287 -5.22 -6.84 -4.51
C GLU A 287 -6.46 -7.69 -4.85
N PRO A 288 -6.92 -7.67 -6.11
CA PRO A 288 -7.89 -8.65 -6.58
C PRO A 288 -7.23 -10.05 -6.70
N LEU A 289 -8.03 -11.07 -6.96
CA LEU A 289 -7.48 -12.38 -7.29
C LEU A 289 -6.57 -12.29 -8.53
N PHE A 290 -5.42 -12.94 -8.46
CA PHE A 290 -4.56 -13.09 -9.63
C PHE A 290 -5.12 -14.14 -10.60
N ALA A 291 -5.55 -15.27 -10.06
CA ALA A 291 -6.20 -16.35 -10.79
C ALA A 291 -7.21 -17.06 -9.88
N VAL A 292 -8.28 -17.61 -10.47
CA VAL A 292 -9.24 -18.48 -9.74
C VAL A 292 -8.71 -19.89 -9.64
N ALA A 293 -8.00 -20.36 -10.66
CA ALA A 293 -7.37 -21.69 -10.69
C ALA A 293 -6.08 -21.62 -11.51
N PHE A 294 -5.17 -22.54 -11.22
CA PHE A 294 -3.94 -22.74 -11.97
C PHE A 294 -3.47 -24.20 -11.88
N MET A 295 -2.63 -24.60 -12.82
CA MET A 295 -2.01 -25.93 -12.79
C MET A 295 -0.74 -25.89 -11.94
N ARG A 296 -0.78 -26.54 -10.78
CA ARG A 296 0.38 -26.70 -9.90
C ARG A 296 1.19 -27.94 -10.32
N ASN A 297 2.49 -27.75 -10.54
CA ASN A 297 3.40 -28.88 -10.74
C ASN A 297 3.94 -29.34 -9.37
N GLN A 298 3.52 -30.51 -8.94
CA GLN A 298 4.01 -31.12 -7.70
C GLN A 298 4.68 -32.46 -8.02
N ALA A 299 6.00 -32.49 -7.84
CA ALA A 299 6.83 -33.68 -8.11
C ALA A 299 6.67 -34.27 -9.54
N GLY A 300 6.48 -33.39 -10.55
CA GLY A 300 6.31 -33.80 -11.95
C GLY A 300 4.86 -34.14 -12.36
N VAL A 301 3.91 -34.06 -11.43
CA VAL A 301 2.48 -34.23 -11.71
C VAL A 301 1.79 -32.87 -11.72
N LEU A 302 1.11 -32.55 -12.82
CA LEU A 302 0.25 -31.36 -12.91
C LEU A 302 -1.10 -31.63 -12.23
N MET A 303 -1.44 -30.85 -11.24
CA MET A 303 -2.71 -30.95 -10.53
C MET A 303 -3.42 -29.58 -10.57
N PRO A 304 -4.75 -29.55 -10.78
CA PRO A 304 -5.50 -28.30 -10.67
C PRO A 304 -5.54 -27.83 -9.22
N ASP A 305 -5.18 -26.55 -9.01
CA ASP A 305 -5.33 -25.86 -7.74
C ASP A 305 -6.36 -24.76 -7.94
N VAL A 306 -7.53 -24.93 -7.33
CA VAL A 306 -8.69 -24.06 -7.52
C VAL A 306 -8.99 -23.35 -6.20
N ASN A 307 -9.35 -22.09 -6.28
CA ASN A 307 -9.71 -21.29 -5.11
C ASN A 307 -10.79 -21.99 -4.28
N GLU A 308 -10.53 -22.15 -2.98
CA GLU A 308 -11.40 -22.94 -2.09
C GLU A 308 -12.81 -22.36 -1.95
N ASP A 309 -12.96 -21.02 -1.91
CA ASP A 309 -14.26 -20.35 -1.87
C ASP A 309 -15.04 -20.58 -3.17
N PHE A 310 -14.36 -20.61 -4.34
CA PHE A 310 -14.98 -20.92 -5.61
C PHE A 310 -15.54 -22.37 -5.61
N VAL A 311 -14.74 -23.32 -5.17
CA VAL A 311 -15.16 -24.73 -5.05
C VAL A 311 -16.32 -24.89 -4.06
N ALA A 312 -16.23 -24.22 -2.90
CA ALA A 312 -17.28 -24.27 -1.89
C ALA A 312 -18.62 -23.69 -2.40
N ILE A 313 -18.57 -22.58 -3.12
CA ILE A 313 -19.74 -21.97 -3.74
C ILE A 313 -20.32 -22.87 -4.83
N ALA A 314 -19.48 -23.43 -5.71
CA ALA A 314 -19.90 -24.32 -6.77
C ALA A 314 -20.62 -25.56 -6.22
N LYS A 315 -20.10 -26.15 -5.14
CA LYS A 315 -20.72 -27.29 -4.45
C LYS A 315 -22.05 -26.90 -3.79
N ARG A 316 -22.09 -25.76 -3.10
CA ARG A 316 -23.28 -25.27 -2.43
C ARG A 316 -24.44 -24.98 -3.41
N GLU A 317 -24.10 -24.44 -4.59
CA GLU A 317 -25.09 -24.06 -5.60
C GLU A 317 -25.34 -25.15 -6.67
N GLY A 318 -24.64 -26.30 -6.58
CA GLY A 318 -24.96 -27.48 -7.37
C GLY A 318 -24.40 -27.52 -8.80
N TRP A 319 -23.43 -26.64 -9.14
CA TRP A 319 -22.79 -26.62 -10.47
C TRP A 319 -21.35 -27.09 -10.46
N HIS A 320 -20.85 -27.66 -9.35
CA HIS A 320 -19.52 -28.23 -9.25
C HIS A 320 -19.40 -29.54 -10.03
N SER A 321 -18.32 -29.67 -10.83
CA SER A 321 -17.82 -30.95 -11.34
C SER A 321 -16.30 -30.93 -11.43
N GLU A 322 -15.66 -32.10 -11.29
CA GLU A 322 -14.19 -32.24 -11.44
C GLU A 322 -13.74 -31.85 -12.86
N ASP A 323 -14.55 -32.18 -13.89
CA ASP A 323 -14.30 -31.79 -15.27
C ASP A 323 -14.28 -30.27 -15.43
N LEU A 324 -15.27 -29.57 -14.88
CA LEU A 324 -15.32 -28.10 -14.90
C LEU A 324 -14.12 -27.48 -14.20
N MET A 325 -13.73 -27.97 -13.01
CA MET A 325 -12.58 -27.47 -12.27
C MET A 325 -11.27 -27.65 -13.06
N THR A 326 -11.11 -28.79 -13.73
CA THR A 326 -9.95 -29.06 -14.59
C THR A 326 -9.90 -28.12 -15.78
N ARG A 327 -11.03 -27.95 -16.50
CA ARG A 327 -11.12 -27.02 -17.64
C ARG A 327 -10.81 -25.57 -17.24
N ILE A 328 -11.29 -25.12 -16.08
CA ILE A 328 -11.00 -23.81 -15.53
C ILE A 328 -9.49 -23.64 -15.25
N ALA A 329 -8.86 -24.64 -14.64
CA ALA A 329 -7.43 -24.60 -14.32
C ALA A 329 -6.54 -24.64 -15.58
N GLU A 330 -6.95 -25.36 -16.61
CA GLU A 330 -6.26 -25.41 -17.90
C GLU A 330 -6.44 -24.12 -18.72
N ALA A 331 -7.66 -23.56 -18.72
CA ALA A 331 -7.99 -22.35 -19.49
C ALA A 331 -7.49 -21.06 -18.83
N GLY A 332 -7.30 -21.08 -17.49
CA GLY A 332 -6.94 -19.87 -16.73
C GLY A 332 -8.06 -18.84 -16.60
N HIS A 333 -9.29 -19.19 -16.94
CA HIS A 333 -10.48 -18.34 -16.81
C HIS A 333 -11.73 -19.14 -16.40
N ILE A 334 -12.77 -18.45 -15.94
CA ILE A 334 -14.01 -19.05 -15.45
C ILE A 334 -15.23 -18.81 -16.36
N ASN A 335 -15.02 -18.33 -17.57
CA ASN A 335 -16.11 -17.99 -18.51
C ASN A 335 -16.63 -19.26 -19.20
N PHE A 336 -17.27 -20.13 -18.43
CA PHE A 336 -17.94 -21.36 -18.90
C PHE A 336 -19.45 -21.22 -18.63
N GLU A 337 -20.27 -21.83 -19.47
CA GLU A 337 -21.76 -21.75 -19.37
C GLU A 337 -22.28 -22.33 -18.03
N GLU A 338 -21.57 -23.29 -17.47
CA GLU A 338 -21.92 -23.93 -16.19
C GLU A 338 -21.70 -22.99 -15.00
N VAL A 339 -20.83 -21.95 -15.12
CA VAL A 339 -20.58 -20.97 -14.06
C VAL A 339 -21.61 -19.85 -14.15
N PRO A 340 -22.46 -19.64 -13.14
CA PRO A 340 -23.44 -18.57 -13.17
C PRO A 340 -22.79 -17.19 -13.37
N GLU A 341 -23.39 -16.32 -14.18
CA GLU A 341 -22.90 -14.98 -14.52
C GLU A 341 -22.53 -14.16 -13.28
N LYS A 342 -23.35 -14.25 -12.22
CA LYS A 342 -23.04 -13.61 -10.94
C LYS A 342 -21.64 -13.94 -10.44
N TRP A 343 -21.26 -15.23 -10.48
CA TRP A 343 -19.98 -15.67 -9.97
C TRP A 343 -18.83 -15.39 -10.93
N GLN A 344 -19.08 -15.35 -12.25
CA GLN A 344 -18.10 -14.86 -13.21
C GLN A 344 -17.72 -13.40 -12.91
N ARG A 345 -18.68 -12.58 -12.49
CA ARG A 345 -18.46 -11.19 -12.07
C ARG A 345 -17.72 -11.08 -10.73
N VAL A 346 -18.07 -11.89 -9.75
CA VAL A 346 -17.47 -11.86 -8.39
C VAL A 346 -16.02 -12.34 -8.39
N PHE A 347 -15.72 -13.39 -9.14
CA PHE A 347 -14.36 -13.94 -9.25
C PHE A 347 -13.54 -13.32 -10.38
N VAL A 348 -13.79 -12.05 -10.70
CA VAL A 348 -12.99 -11.32 -11.67
C VAL A 348 -11.51 -11.27 -11.22
N THR A 349 -10.60 -11.52 -12.15
CA THR A 349 -9.15 -11.54 -11.87
C THR A 349 -8.47 -10.26 -12.28
N ALA A 350 -7.27 -10.01 -11.73
CA ALA A 350 -6.51 -8.78 -11.89
C ALA A 350 -6.38 -8.29 -13.34
N ASN A 351 -6.15 -9.21 -14.28
CA ASN A 351 -5.97 -8.87 -15.70
C ASN A 351 -7.28 -8.52 -16.44
N HIS A 352 -8.44 -8.84 -15.84
CA HIS A 352 -9.75 -8.53 -16.41
C HIS A 352 -10.38 -7.26 -15.82
N ILE A 353 -9.75 -6.71 -14.78
CA ILE A 353 -10.18 -5.46 -14.13
C ILE A 353 -9.56 -4.28 -14.87
N LYS A 354 -10.36 -3.29 -15.22
CA LYS A 354 -9.86 -2.06 -15.85
C LYS A 354 -8.94 -1.31 -14.88
N PRO A 355 -7.85 -0.69 -15.38
CA PRO A 355 -6.88 0.06 -14.55
C PRO A 355 -7.52 1.10 -13.62
N GLU A 356 -8.59 1.73 -14.07
CA GLU A 356 -9.37 2.70 -13.28
C GLU A 356 -9.84 2.12 -11.94
N TRP A 357 -10.34 0.88 -11.91
CA TRP A 357 -10.81 0.25 -10.69
C TRP A 357 -9.69 -0.10 -9.72
N HIS A 358 -8.51 -0.46 -10.23
CA HIS A 358 -7.33 -0.62 -9.38
C HIS A 358 -6.98 0.68 -8.66
N ILE A 359 -6.98 1.81 -9.37
CA ILE A 359 -6.68 3.13 -8.80
C ILE A 359 -7.78 3.57 -7.82
N ARG A 360 -9.05 3.37 -8.17
CA ARG A 360 -10.17 3.72 -7.29
C ARG A 360 -10.17 2.93 -5.99
N MET A 361 -9.85 1.63 -6.06
CA MET A 361 -9.70 0.79 -4.87
C MET A 361 -8.56 1.31 -3.98
N GLN A 362 -7.39 1.60 -4.57
CA GLN A 362 -6.27 2.19 -3.84
C GLN A 362 -6.66 3.52 -3.19
N ALA A 363 -7.34 4.40 -3.91
CA ALA A 363 -7.78 5.69 -3.39
C ALA A 363 -8.73 5.53 -2.19
N GLY A 364 -9.70 4.60 -2.26
CA GLY A 364 -10.62 4.30 -1.16
C GLY A 364 -9.90 3.86 0.12
N PHE A 365 -8.89 3.00 -0.01
CA PHE A 365 -8.07 2.61 1.15
C PHE A 365 -7.12 3.73 1.60
N GLN A 366 -6.58 4.53 0.68
CA GLN A 366 -5.64 5.61 1.02
C GLN A 366 -6.28 6.74 1.81
N GLU A 367 -7.56 7.02 1.60
CA GLU A 367 -8.26 8.16 2.21
C GLU A 367 -8.19 8.15 3.74
N ALA A 368 -8.24 6.98 4.36
CA ALA A 368 -8.19 6.80 5.81
C ALA A 368 -6.89 6.11 6.28
N ASN A 369 -5.80 6.23 5.55
CA ASN A 369 -4.52 5.61 5.90
C ASN A 369 -3.51 6.67 6.35
N ASP A 370 -2.74 6.38 7.40
CA ASP A 370 -1.70 7.32 7.88
C ASP A 370 -0.50 7.39 6.95
N SER A 371 -0.05 6.23 6.49
CA SER A 371 1.06 6.09 5.53
C SER A 371 0.52 5.90 4.11
N ALA A 372 1.20 5.18 3.24
CA ALA A 372 0.71 4.95 1.89
C ALA A 372 0.12 3.54 1.73
N SER A 373 -0.45 3.28 0.55
CA SER A 373 -1.05 1.99 0.20
C SER A 373 -0.34 1.41 -1.01
N SER A 374 0.25 0.21 -0.84
CA SER A 374 0.81 -0.55 -1.94
C SER A 374 -0.30 -1.16 -2.79
N LYS A 375 -0.23 -0.94 -4.10
CA LYS A 375 -1.21 -1.49 -5.04
C LYS A 375 -0.59 -1.69 -6.41
N THR A 376 -0.81 -2.87 -6.99
CA THR A 376 -0.47 -3.17 -8.38
C THR A 376 -1.62 -2.76 -9.30
N CYS A 377 -1.30 -2.05 -10.37
CA CYS A 377 -2.24 -1.79 -11.45
C CYS A 377 -1.87 -2.70 -12.64
N ASN A 378 -2.72 -3.67 -12.93
CA ASN A 378 -2.51 -4.62 -14.01
C ASN A 378 -3.10 -4.07 -15.32
N PHE A 379 -2.34 -4.23 -16.41
CA PHE A 379 -2.80 -3.92 -17.74
C PHE A 379 -2.89 -5.22 -18.54
N ALA A 380 -3.99 -5.39 -19.28
CA ALA A 380 -4.09 -6.46 -20.26
C ALA A 380 -3.10 -6.19 -21.41
N ASN A 381 -2.42 -7.22 -21.88
CA ASN A 381 -1.53 -7.16 -23.05
C ASN A 381 -2.33 -7.00 -24.34
#